data_a462c56f8259803787291e8585235504
#
_entry.id   a462c56f8259803787291e8585235504
#
_cell.length_a   1.000
_cell.length_b   1.000
_cell.length_c   1.000
_cell.angle_alpha   90.00
_cell.angle_beta   90.00
_cell.angle_gamma   90.00
#
_symmetry.space_group_name_H-M   'P 1'
#
loop_
_entity.id
_entity.type
_entity.pdbx_description
1 polymer ?
#
loop_
_entity_poly.entity_id
_entity_poly.type
_entity_poly.pdbx_seq_one_letter_code
_entity_poly.pdbx_strand_id
1 'polypeptide(L)'
;SKVLGAPAHVWMCSTVGRTACRGLEAQVMAYINKYFFDKMIKNIRNGDTATANMSKFEPASWPKEAKGVGLHEAPRGALGHWIQIKNGLTANYQAVVPSTWNACPRDSKAGSGAYESSMIETKIKVADKPLEVLRVIHSFDPCIACATHLYDTEGNKKAVINSDPYINACGGCGS
;
A
#
# COMPACT_ATOMS: atom_id res chain seq x y z
N SER A 1 24.88 -9.16 1.56
CA SER A 1 24.67 -10.00 0.37
C SER A 1 25.56 -11.24 0.29
N LYS A 2 26.70 -11.31 1.01
CA LYS A 2 27.55 -12.53 1.06
C LYS A 2 26.83 -13.76 1.64
N VAL A 3 25.85 -13.56 2.52
CA VAL A 3 25.10 -14.64 3.17
C VAL A 3 24.01 -15.22 2.25
N LEU A 4 23.48 -14.43 1.30
CA LEU A 4 22.33 -14.80 0.47
C LEU A 4 22.69 -15.14 -0.99
N GLY A 5 23.96 -15.07 -1.36
CA GLY A 5 24.46 -15.46 -2.70
C GLY A 5 23.95 -14.59 -3.87
N ALA A 6 23.16 -13.54 -3.60
CA ALA A 6 22.62 -12.64 -4.61
C ALA A 6 22.85 -11.17 -4.23
N PRO A 7 22.89 -10.23 -5.21
CA PRO A 7 22.94 -8.80 -4.93
C PRO A 7 21.76 -8.35 -4.08
N ALA A 8 21.97 -7.33 -3.23
CA ALA A 8 20.94 -6.85 -2.29
C ALA A 8 19.62 -6.46 -2.97
N HIS A 9 19.66 -5.79 -4.13
CA HIS A 9 18.49 -5.40 -4.87
C HIS A 9 17.66 -6.59 -5.38
N VAL A 10 18.31 -7.67 -5.79
CA VAL A 10 17.64 -8.91 -6.23
C VAL A 10 16.95 -9.58 -5.05
N TRP A 11 17.66 -9.66 -3.92
CA TRP A 11 17.09 -10.25 -2.71
C TRP A 11 15.88 -9.46 -2.18
N MET A 12 15.98 -8.12 -2.13
CA MET A 12 14.88 -7.25 -1.66
C MET A 12 13.63 -7.35 -2.53
N CYS A 13 13.77 -7.65 -3.82
CA CYS A 13 12.63 -7.87 -4.72
C CYS A 13 11.98 -9.26 -4.58
N SER A 14 12.55 -10.15 -3.76
CA SER A 14 11.93 -11.46 -3.48
C SER A 14 10.77 -11.37 -2.48
N THR A 15 9.95 -12.41 -2.41
CA THR A 15 8.85 -12.53 -1.44
C THR A 15 9.30 -12.33 0.00
N VAL A 16 10.38 -13.00 0.40
CA VAL A 16 10.98 -12.88 1.74
C VAL A 16 11.63 -11.51 1.93
N GLY A 17 12.32 -11.02 0.90
CA GLY A 17 12.97 -9.71 0.93
C GLY A 17 12.00 -8.56 1.15
N ARG A 18 10.87 -8.52 0.45
CA ARG A 18 9.82 -7.51 0.67
C ARG A 18 9.28 -7.54 2.10
N THR A 19 9.04 -8.73 2.64
CA THR A 19 8.58 -8.89 4.02
C THR A 19 9.63 -8.41 5.03
N ALA A 20 10.91 -8.75 4.81
CA ALA A 20 12.01 -8.30 5.66
C ALA A 20 12.20 -6.77 5.61
N CYS A 21 12.06 -6.15 4.44
CA CYS A 21 12.13 -4.69 4.29
C CYS A 21 11.06 -3.99 5.15
N ARG A 22 9.82 -4.49 5.17
CA ARG A 22 8.78 -3.95 6.07
C ARG A 22 9.12 -4.10 7.55
N GLY A 23 9.72 -5.22 7.93
CA GLY A 23 10.21 -5.40 9.31
C GLY A 23 11.28 -4.37 9.70
N LEU A 24 12.21 -4.08 8.79
CA LEU A 24 13.22 -3.04 8.98
C LEU A 24 12.61 -1.64 9.04
N GLU A 25 11.63 -1.35 8.17
CA GLU A 25 10.89 -0.08 8.19
C GLU A 25 10.17 0.11 9.53
N ALA A 26 9.49 -0.91 10.05
CA ALA A 26 8.84 -0.85 11.36
C ALA A 26 9.84 -0.51 12.49
N GLN A 27 11.06 -1.07 12.44
CA GLN A 27 12.12 -0.75 13.39
C GLN A 27 12.56 0.72 13.26
N VAL A 28 12.75 1.23 12.05
CA VAL A 28 13.11 2.63 11.81
C VAL A 28 12.00 3.55 12.34
N MET A 29 10.73 3.23 12.09
CA MET A 29 9.60 4.01 12.61
C MET A 29 9.53 4.02 14.13
N ALA A 30 9.91 2.95 14.81
CA ALA A 30 10.01 2.93 16.28
C ALA A 30 11.07 3.92 16.80
N TYR A 31 12.23 4.01 16.15
CA TYR A 31 13.25 5.01 16.50
C TYR A 31 12.78 6.44 16.21
N ILE A 32 12.15 6.67 15.08
CA ILE A 32 11.60 7.98 14.69
C ILE A 32 10.51 8.40 15.70
N ASN A 33 9.65 7.49 16.12
CA ASN A 33 8.62 7.77 17.12
C ASN A 33 9.22 8.22 18.45
N LYS A 34 10.28 7.54 18.92
CA LYS A 34 11.01 7.97 20.12
C LYS A 34 11.59 9.37 19.94
N TYR A 35 12.23 9.66 18.80
CA TYR A 35 12.78 10.99 18.51
C TYR A 35 11.71 12.09 18.58
N PHE A 36 10.55 11.88 17.96
CA PHE A 36 9.46 12.85 17.99
C PHE A 36 8.85 13.00 19.39
N PHE A 37 8.75 11.92 20.16
CA PHE A 37 8.33 11.98 21.55
C PHE A 37 9.27 12.88 22.39
N ASP A 38 10.58 12.66 22.29
CA ASP A 38 11.57 13.46 23.02
C ASP A 38 11.48 14.94 22.60
N LYS A 39 11.28 15.21 21.30
CA LYS A 39 11.09 16.56 20.76
C LYS A 39 9.81 17.22 21.29
N MET A 40 8.72 16.49 21.35
CA MET A 40 7.45 16.97 21.93
C MET A 40 7.64 17.37 23.39
N ILE A 41 8.26 16.53 24.21
CA ILE A 41 8.55 16.84 25.63
C ILE A 41 9.41 18.10 25.74
N LYS A 42 10.41 18.26 24.88
CA LYS A 42 11.25 19.48 24.85
C LYS A 42 10.43 20.71 24.50
N ASN A 43 9.53 20.64 23.51
CA ASN A 43 8.66 21.76 23.14
C ASN A 43 7.77 22.18 24.31
N ILE A 44 7.12 21.22 24.98
CA ILE A 44 6.27 21.48 26.14
C ILE A 44 7.06 22.16 27.27
N ARG A 45 8.28 21.68 27.57
CA ARG A 45 9.16 22.29 28.58
C ARG A 45 9.57 23.71 28.23
N ASN A 46 9.65 24.04 26.93
CA ASN A 46 9.94 25.37 26.44
C ASN A 46 8.71 26.29 26.34
N GLY A 47 7.54 25.84 26.80
CA GLY A 47 6.29 26.59 26.76
C GLY A 47 5.52 26.51 25.46
N ASP A 48 6.00 25.74 24.48
CA ASP A 48 5.27 25.49 23.23
C ASP A 48 4.27 24.34 23.47
N THR A 49 3.02 24.72 23.73
CA THR A 49 1.88 23.81 23.96
C THR A 49 0.87 23.88 22.83
N ALA A 50 1.22 24.48 21.69
CA ALA A 50 0.33 24.59 20.54
C ALA A 50 0.04 23.20 19.94
N THR A 51 -1.21 22.78 19.99
CA THR A 51 -1.67 21.47 19.48
C THR A 51 -2.33 21.54 18.11
N ALA A 52 -2.70 22.76 17.66
CA ALA A 52 -3.36 22.97 16.40
C ALA A 52 -3.01 24.33 15.78
N ASN A 53 -3.00 24.39 14.47
CA ASN A 53 -2.99 25.66 13.72
C ASN A 53 -4.40 25.98 13.23
N MET A 54 -5.03 26.95 13.88
CA MET A 54 -6.42 27.35 13.59
C MET A 54 -6.53 28.45 12.52
N SER A 55 -5.42 28.91 11.92
CA SER A 55 -5.41 30.01 10.96
C SER A 55 -6.27 29.76 9.70
N LYS A 56 -6.54 28.52 9.38
CA LYS A 56 -7.36 28.09 8.24
C LYS A 56 -8.63 27.35 8.65
N PHE A 57 -9.03 27.44 9.92
CA PHE A 57 -10.21 26.72 10.41
C PHE A 57 -11.52 27.26 9.83
N GLU A 58 -11.63 28.59 9.68
CA GLU A 58 -12.83 29.22 9.15
C GLU A 58 -12.95 29.05 7.63
N PRO A 59 -13.99 28.35 7.11
CA PRO A 59 -14.17 28.14 5.67
C PRO A 59 -14.23 29.44 4.85
N ALA A 60 -14.71 30.54 5.43
CA ALA A 60 -14.72 31.85 4.79
C ALA A 60 -13.33 32.40 4.46
N SER A 61 -12.27 31.91 5.14
CA SER A 61 -10.87 32.25 4.89
C SER A 61 -10.24 31.47 3.74
N TRP A 62 -10.93 30.46 3.21
CA TRP A 62 -10.41 29.60 2.14
C TRP A 62 -10.53 30.28 0.78
N PRO A 63 -9.58 30.03 -0.14
CA PRO A 63 -9.74 30.53 -1.50
C PRO A 63 -10.93 29.86 -2.17
N LYS A 64 -11.67 30.62 -2.97
CA LYS A 64 -12.81 30.08 -3.74
C LYS A 64 -12.37 29.03 -4.77
N GLU A 65 -11.16 29.18 -5.30
CA GLU A 65 -10.58 28.23 -6.23
C GLU A 65 -9.17 27.85 -5.74
N ALA A 66 -8.88 26.56 -5.76
CA ALA A 66 -7.58 26.01 -5.41
C ALA A 66 -7.32 24.70 -6.14
N LYS A 67 -6.05 24.42 -6.38
CA LYS A 67 -5.56 23.10 -6.79
C LYS A 67 -4.49 22.66 -5.81
N GLY A 68 -4.55 21.42 -5.39
CA GLY A 68 -3.57 20.84 -4.45
C GLY A 68 -3.10 19.48 -4.91
N VAL A 69 -1.86 19.18 -4.58
CA VAL A 69 -1.25 17.85 -4.75
C VAL A 69 -0.61 17.47 -3.42
N GLY A 70 -0.94 16.29 -2.91
CA GLY A 70 -0.30 15.68 -1.76
C GLY A 70 0.36 14.38 -2.18
N LEU A 71 1.65 14.23 -1.89
CA LEU A 71 2.42 13.01 -2.14
C LEU A 71 2.97 12.48 -0.83
N HIS A 72 2.92 11.18 -0.65
CA HIS A 72 3.40 10.54 0.56
C HIS A 72 3.95 9.14 0.24
N GLU A 73 5.01 8.75 0.93
CA GLU A 73 5.46 7.36 0.95
C GLU A 73 4.74 6.63 2.07
N ALA A 74 3.87 5.71 1.69
CA ALA A 74 3.13 4.87 2.61
C ALA A 74 3.84 3.51 2.77
N PRO A 75 3.51 2.67 3.79
CA PRO A 75 4.15 1.36 4.00
C PRO A 75 4.10 0.44 2.78
N ARG A 76 3.16 0.65 1.87
CA ARG A 76 2.97 -0.15 0.65
C ARG A 76 3.53 0.50 -0.61
N GLY A 77 4.06 1.73 -0.52
CA GLY A 77 4.65 2.50 -1.61
C GLY A 77 4.04 3.89 -1.80
N ALA A 78 4.15 4.44 -2.99
CA ALA A 78 3.76 5.81 -3.30
C ALA A 78 2.24 6.05 -3.27
N LEU A 79 1.84 7.06 -2.51
CA LEU A 79 0.48 7.57 -2.43
C LEU A 79 0.42 8.97 -3.02
N GLY A 80 -0.54 9.23 -3.90
CA GLY A 80 -0.79 10.56 -4.46
C GLY A 80 -2.25 10.94 -4.37
N HIS A 81 -2.50 12.20 -4.00
CA HIS A 81 -3.81 12.82 -3.99
C HIS A 81 -3.77 14.12 -4.77
N TRP A 82 -4.71 14.31 -5.68
CA TRP A 82 -4.90 15.54 -6.45
C TRP A 82 -6.30 16.05 -6.23
N ILE A 83 -6.45 17.32 -5.90
CA ILE A 83 -7.73 17.94 -5.63
C ILE A 83 -7.88 19.26 -6.39
N GLN A 84 -9.07 19.52 -6.87
CA GLN A 84 -9.51 20.83 -7.37
C GLN A 84 -10.72 21.30 -6.57
N ILE A 85 -10.62 22.51 -6.06
CA ILE A 85 -11.70 23.19 -5.35
C ILE A 85 -12.22 24.32 -6.24
N LYS A 86 -13.55 24.42 -6.37
CA LYS A 86 -14.26 25.53 -7.00
C LYS A 86 -15.41 25.96 -6.13
N ASN A 87 -15.53 27.26 -5.87
CA ASN A 87 -16.57 27.83 -5.02
C ASN A 87 -16.68 27.17 -3.63
N GLY A 88 -15.54 26.78 -3.03
CA GLY A 88 -15.51 26.12 -1.73
C GLY A 88 -15.92 24.64 -1.73
N LEU A 89 -16.21 24.05 -2.90
CA LEU A 89 -16.60 22.66 -3.05
C LEU A 89 -15.54 21.87 -3.85
N THR A 90 -15.45 20.58 -3.59
CA THR A 90 -14.59 19.68 -4.36
C THR A 90 -15.15 19.52 -5.77
N ALA A 91 -14.47 20.09 -6.77
CA ALA A 91 -14.84 20.00 -8.17
C ALA A 91 -14.26 18.76 -8.84
N ASN A 92 -13.07 18.31 -8.43
CA ASN A 92 -12.45 17.09 -8.89
C ASN A 92 -11.51 16.55 -7.81
N TYR A 93 -11.45 15.23 -7.69
CA TYR A 93 -10.57 14.54 -6.77
C TYR A 93 -10.05 13.24 -7.39
N GLN A 94 -8.74 13.04 -7.33
CA GLN A 94 -8.06 11.84 -7.78
C GLN A 94 -7.17 11.33 -6.67
N ALA A 95 -7.29 10.05 -6.34
CA ALA A 95 -6.36 9.36 -5.47
C ALA A 95 -5.73 8.18 -6.22
N VAL A 96 -4.43 8.01 -6.05
CA VAL A 96 -3.70 6.84 -6.53
C VAL A 96 -2.96 6.25 -5.34
N VAL A 97 -3.43 5.10 -4.89
CA VAL A 97 -2.88 4.42 -3.71
C VAL A 97 -1.79 3.42 -4.11
N PRO A 98 -0.87 3.04 -3.20
CA PRO A 98 0.24 2.14 -3.52
C PRO A 98 -0.19 0.83 -4.16
N SER A 99 -1.26 0.20 -3.65
CA SER A 99 -1.76 -1.06 -4.21
C SER A 99 -2.33 -0.92 -5.62
N THR A 100 -2.74 0.29 -6.04
CA THR A 100 -3.12 0.57 -7.42
C THR A 100 -1.94 0.37 -8.37
N TRP A 101 -0.74 0.82 -7.97
CA TRP A 101 0.48 0.59 -8.73
C TRP A 101 0.90 -0.87 -8.72
N ASN A 102 0.93 -1.50 -7.54
CA ASN A 102 1.40 -2.86 -7.35
C ASN A 102 0.51 -3.90 -8.05
N ALA A 103 -0.81 -3.69 -8.04
CA ALA A 103 -1.79 -4.57 -8.66
C ALA A 103 -2.18 -4.18 -10.09
N CYS A 104 -1.52 -3.15 -10.66
CA CYS A 104 -1.76 -2.74 -12.03
C CYS A 104 -1.47 -3.90 -12.99
N PRO A 105 -2.39 -4.22 -13.89
CA PRO A 105 -2.17 -5.26 -14.88
C PRO A 105 -1.18 -4.82 -15.94
N ARG A 106 -0.75 -5.77 -16.77
CA ARG A 106 0.06 -5.53 -17.97
C ARG A 106 -0.60 -4.47 -18.85
N ASP A 107 0.20 -3.54 -19.34
CA ASP A 107 -0.19 -2.64 -20.41
C ASP A 107 0.50 -3.01 -21.73
N SER A 108 0.09 -2.34 -22.81
CA SER A 108 0.65 -2.60 -24.15
C SER A 108 2.09 -2.10 -24.34
N LYS A 109 2.62 -1.30 -23.41
CA LYS A 109 3.92 -0.63 -23.53
C LYS A 109 4.92 -0.99 -22.45
N ALA A 110 4.48 -1.07 -21.20
CA ALA A 110 5.34 -1.23 -20.03
C ALA A 110 5.58 -2.70 -19.62
N GLY A 111 4.87 -3.64 -20.20
CA GLY A 111 4.98 -5.05 -19.84
C GLY A 111 4.16 -5.43 -18.59
N SER A 112 4.61 -6.46 -17.86
CA SER A 112 3.88 -7.00 -16.72
C SER A 112 3.87 -6.05 -15.53
N GLY A 113 2.74 -5.96 -14.82
CA GLY A 113 2.64 -5.27 -13.55
C GLY A 113 3.49 -5.93 -12.44
N ALA A 114 3.61 -5.25 -11.30
CA ALA A 114 4.49 -5.72 -10.21
C ALA A 114 4.06 -7.10 -9.66
N TYR A 115 2.77 -7.31 -9.45
CA TYR A 115 2.24 -8.61 -9.04
C TYR A 115 2.50 -9.68 -10.09
N GLU A 116 2.17 -9.41 -11.35
CA GLU A 116 2.38 -10.34 -12.45
C GLU A 116 3.84 -10.74 -12.57
N SER A 117 4.75 -9.77 -12.61
CA SER A 117 6.19 -10.00 -12.71
C SER A 117 6.73 -10.84 -11.55
N SER A 118 6.21 -10.62 -10.34
CA SER A 118 6.64 -11.35 -9.14
C SER A 118 6.11 -12.79 -9.09
N MET A 119 5.05 -13.10 -9.83
CA MET A 119 4.48 -14.44 -9.92
C MET A 119 5.11 -15.30 -11.01
N ILE A 120 5.79 -14.69 -11.99
CA ILE A 120 6.47 -15.41 -13.05
C ILE A 120 7.47 -16.40 -12.43
N GLU A 121 7.51 -17.63 -12.95
CA GLU A 121 8.35 -18.74 -12.47
C GLU A 121 8.05 -19.23 -11.04
N THR A 122 6.99 -18.77 -10.40
CA THR A 122 6.58 -19.30 -9.09
C THR A 122 6.12 -20.75 -9.25
N LYS A 123 6.86 -21.67 -8.63
CA LYS A 123 6.54 -23.09 -8.65
C LYS A 123 5.35 -23.39 -7.74
N ILE A 124 4.25 -23.86 -8.29
CA ILE A 124 3.05 -24.28 -7.55
C ILE A 124 3.15 -25.77 -7.27
N LYS A 125 3.09 -26.17 -6.00
CA LYS A 125 3.14 -27.59 -5.61
C LYS A 125 1.83 -28.31 -5.80
N VAL A 126 0.71 -27.64 -5.47
CA VAL A 126 -0.63 -28.20 -5.56
C VAL A 126 -1.50 -27.22 -6.33
N ALA A 127 -1.91 -27.58 -7.54
CA ALA A 127 -2.64 -26.68 -8.44
C ALA A 127 -3.96 -26.17 -7.84
N ASP A 128 -4.68 -27.02 -7.10
CA ASP A 128 -5.95 -26.66 -6.47
C ASP A 128 -5.80 -25.84 -5.18
N LYS A 129 -4.56 -25.70 -4.68
CA LYS A 129 -4.22 -24.95 -3.46
C LYS A 129 -2.96 -24.12 -3.67
N PRO A 130 -3.00 -23.09 -4.53
CA PRO A 130 -1.81 -22.31 -4.94
C PRO A 130 -1.37 -21.31 -3.86
N LEU A 131 -0.96 -21.81 -2.69
CA LEU A 131 -0.51 -21.00 -1.56
C LEU A 131 0.73 -20.18 -1.89
N GLU A 132 1.52 -20.65 -2.83
CA GLU A 132 2.73 -19.93 -3.28
C GLU A 132 2.36 -18.60 -3.94
N VAL A 133 1.32 -18.58 -4.79
CA VAL A 133 0.78 -17.35 -5.40
C VAL A 133 0.29 -16.39 -4.32
N LEU A 134 -0.48 -16.90 -3.36
CA LEU A 134 -0.98 -16.09 -2.25
C LEU A 134 0.16 -15.48 -1.44
N ARG A 135 1.22 -16.22 -1.15
CA ARG A 135 2.41 -15.71 -0.44
C ARG A 135 3.13 -14.61 -1.21
N VAL A 136 3.25 -14.74 -2.53
CA VAL A 136 3.82 -13.69 -3.39
C VAL A 136 3.00 -12.41 -3.26
N ILE A 137 1.67 -12.50 -3.44
CA ILE A 137 0.77 -11.33 -3.33
C ILE A 137 0.82 -10.72 -1.94
N HIS A 138 0.74 -11.52 -0.86
CA HIS A 138 0.80 -11.05 0.51
C HIS A 138 2.13 -10.38 0.85
N SER A 139 3.22 -10.71 0.14
CA SER A 139 4.50 -10.02 0.36
C SER A 139 4.48 -8.54 -0.03
N PHE A 140 3.51 -8.10 -0.83
CA PHE A 140 3.27 -6.69 -1.16
C PHE A 140 2.35 -5.99 -0.15
N ASP A 141 1.84 -6.71 0.86
CA ASP A 141 0.88 -6.20 1.84
C ASP A 141 -0.36 -5.57 1.16
N PRO A 142 -1.11 -6.32 0.34
CA PRO A 142 -2.17 -5.78 -0.50
C PRO A 142 -3.29 -5.15 0.33
N CYS A 143 -3.71 -3.95 -0.04
CA CYS A 143 -4.86 -3.25 0.54
C CYS A 143 -6.11 -3.56 -0.30
N ILE A 144 -6.39 -4.85 -0.50
CA ILE A 144 -7.46 -5.34 -1.36
C ILE A 144 -8.21 -6.41 -0.58
N ALA A 145 -9.41 -6.09 -0.11
CA ALA A 145 -10.33 -7.03 0.51
C ALA A 145 -11.04 -7.87 -0.57
N CYS A 146 -10.28 -8.49 -1.47
CA CYS A 146 -10.83 -9.24 -2.61
C CYS A 146 -10.37 -10.68 -2.59
N ALA A 147 -11.23 -11.57 -3.09
CA ALA A 147 -10.87 -12.95 -3.36
C ALA A 147 -9.93 -13.02 -4.58
N THR A 148 -8.87 -13.80 -4.49
CA THR A 148 -8.04 -14.15 -5.63
C THR A 148 -8.67 -15.28 -6.40
N HIS A 149 -8.98 -15.06 -7.66
CA HIS A 149 -9.53 -16.05 -8.55
C HIS A 149 -8.43 -16.59 -9.46
N LEU A 150 -8.24 -17.90 -9.49
CA LEU A 150 -7.34 -18.56 -10.43
C LEU A 150 -8.15 -19.23 -11.53
N TYR A 151 -7.73 -18.98 -12.77
CA TYR A 151 -8.26 -19.59 -13.96
C TYR A 151 -7.14 -20.33 -14.69
N ASP A 152 -7.47 -21.44 -15.39
CA ASP A 152 -6.53 -22.07 -16.32
C ASP A 152 -6.48 -21.31 -17.66
N THR A 153 -5.63 -21.77 -18.57
CA THR A 153 -5.49 -21.20 -19.91
C THR A 153 -6.75 -21.34 -20.78
N GLU A 154 -7.68 -22.19 -20.39
CA GLU A 154 -8.97 -22.43 -21.05
C GLU A 154 -10.11 -21.61 -20.44
N GLY A 155 -9.82 -20.80 -19.38
CA GLY A 155 -10.78 -19.93 -18.71
C GLY A 155 -11.60 -20.62 -17.62
N ASN A 156 -11.29 -21.88 -17.25
CA ASN A 156 -11.99 -22.57 -16.17
C ASN A 156 -11.46 -22.11 -14.82
N LYS A 157 -12.37 -21.84 -13.89
CA LYS A 157 -12.04 -21.43 -12.53
C LYS A 157 -11.46 -22.61 -11.73
N LYS A 158 -10.20 -22.51 -11.34
CA LYS A 158 -9.48 -23.56 -10.58
C LYS A 158 -9.52 -23.36 -9.08
N ALA A 159 -9.39 -22.10 -8.60
CA ALA A 159 -9.43 -21.82 -7.18
C ALA A 159 -9.95 -20.41 -6.90
N VAL A 160 -10.53 -20.23 -5.71
CA VAL A 160 -10.85 -18.92 -5.11
C VAL A 160 -10.18 -18.87 -3.76
N ILE A 161 -9.33 -17.88 -3.56
CA ILE A 161 -8.68 -17.64 -2.28
C ILE A 161 -9.21 -16.32 -1.75
N ASN A 162 -9.94 -16.37 -0.65
CA ASN A 162 -10.38 -15.17 0.06
C ASN A 162 -9.24 -14.68 0.95
N SER A 163 -8.77 -13.47 0.70
CA SER A 163 -7.66 -12.86 1.45
C SER A 163 -8.13 -12.02 2.63
N ASP A 164 -9.44 -11.81 2.79
CA ASP A 164 -10.00 -11.05 3.90
C ASP A 164 -10.37 -11.99 5.06
N PRO A 165 -9.67 -11.92 6.20
CA PRO A 165 -9.99 -12.74 7.37
C PRO A 165 -11.34 -12.39 7.99
N TYR A 166 -11.95 -11.25 7.66
CA TYR A 166 -13.20 -10.76 8.24
C TYR A 166 -14.44 -11.09 7.40
N ILE A 167 -14.31 -11.49 6.16
CA ILE A 167 -15.48 -11.86 5.32
C ILE A 167 -16.27 -13.02 5.93
N ASN A 168 -15.62 -13.95 6.61
CA ASN A 168 -16.30 -15.03 7.32
C ASN A 168 -16.92 -14.62 8.66
N ALA A 169 -16.50 -13.46 9.24
CA ALA A 169 -17.03 -12.96 10.49
C ALA A 169 -18.30 -12.12 10.32
N CYS A 170 -18.51 -11.53 9.16
CA CYS A 170 -19.66 -10.68 8.86
C CYS A 170 -20.76 -11.38 8.02
N GLY A 171 -20.85 -12.71 8.05
CA GLY A 171 -21.99 -13.49 7.52
C GLY A 171 -22.69 -12.87 6.32
N GLY A 172 -22.07 -12.84 5.14
CA GLY A 172 -22.82 -12.59 3.92
C GLY A 172 -22.77 -11.17 3.36
N CYS A 173 -21.79 -10.89 2.53
CA CYS A 173 -22.04 -10.17 1.28
C CYS A 173 -22.25 -11.27 0.23
N GLY A 174 -23.47 -11.76 0.18
CA GLY A 174 -23.93 -12.76 -0.75
C GLY A 174 -24.05 -12.20 -2.16
N SER A 175 -23.82 -13.11 -3.09
CA SER A 175 -24.15 -13.17 -4.52
C SER A 175 -23.84 -11.96 -5.36
#